data_954b289503f977adc1202dd13ad6e11c
#
_entry.id   954b289503f977adc1202dd13ad6e11c
#
_cell.length_a   1.000
_cell.length_b   1.000
_cell.length_c   1.000
_cell.angle_alpha   90.00
_cell.angle_beta   90.00
_cell.angle_gamma   90.00
#
_symmetry.space_group_name_H-M   'P 1'
#
loop_
_entity.id
_entity.type
_entity.pdbx_description
1 polymer ?
#
loop_
_entity_poly.entity_id
_entity_poly.type
_entity_poly.pdbx_seq_one_letter_code
_entity_poly.pdbx_strand_id
1 'polypeptide(L)'
;MNLEELRTEIDAIDDTLVNAFAQRMDVVARVSQAKKEQGLPTLDPARERAKLADIASKLPPELAQYGYALWSMLFEISRGYQNAMNPQPSALRKEIEGAMASTPNLFPPSATVACQGVE
;
A
#
# COMPACT_ATOMS: atom_id res chain seq x y z
N MET A 1 16.82 -30.46 2.15
CA MET A 1 15.93 -29.42 2.64
C MET A 1 14.49 -29.76 2.29
N ASN A 2 13.62 -29.73 3.27
CA ASN A 2 12.24 -30.16 3.10
C ASN A 2 11.36 -28.98 2.69
N LEU A 3 10.55 -29.17 1.67
CA LEU A 3 9.65 -28.11 1.20
C LEU A 3 8.65 -27.68 2.29
N GLU A 4 8.16 -28.64 3.08
CA GLU A 4 7.24 -28.32 4.16
C GLU A 4 7.87 -27.44 5.21
N GLU A 5 9.14 -27.68 5.53
CA GLU A 5 9.87 -26.87 6.49
C GLU A 5 10.02 -25.46 5.97
N LEU A 6 10.33 -25.31 4.68
CA LEU A 6 10.49 -24.00 4.08
C LEU A 6 9.17 -23.24 4.06
N ARG A 7 8.08 -23.93 3.79
CA ARG A 7 6.76 -23.30 3.81
C ARG A 7 6.39 -22.83 5.22
N THR A 8 6.77 -23.61 6.24
CA THR A 8 6.56 -23.20 7.61
C THR A 8 7.33 -21.94 7.95
N GLU A 9 8.57 -21.83 7.44
CA GLU A 9 9.36 -20.62 7.62
C GLU A 9 8.70 -19.42 6.95
N ILE A 10 8.20 -19.62 5.73
CA ILE A 10 7.50 -18.53 5.02
C ILE A 10 6.26 -18.11 5.78
N ASP A 11 5.49 -19.07 6.29
CA ASP A 11 4.28 -18.76 7.03
C ASP A 11 4.58 -17.91 8.27
N ALA A 12 5.67 -18.22 8.96
CA ALA A 12 6.07 -17.44 10.12
C ALA A 12 6.45 -16.01 9.72
N ILE A 13 7.15 -15.87 8.61
CA ILE A 13 7.53 -14.56 8.09
C ILE A 13 6.26 -13.79 7.66
N ASP A 14 5.32 -14.48 7.01
CA ASP A 14 4.08 -13.86 6.60
C ASP A 14 3.27 -13.35 7.79
N ASP A 15 3.27 -14.09 8.89
CA ASP A 15 2.61 -13.62 10.11
C ASP A 15 3.23 -12.31 10.59
N THR A 16 4.56 -12.21 10.51
CA THR A 16 5.26 -10.98 10.86
C THR A 16 4.89 -9.86 9.91
N LEU A 17 4.79 -10.16 8.61
CA LEU A 17 4.41 -9.16 7.62
C LEU A 17 2.98 -8.66 7.83
N VAL A 18 2.05 -9.58 8.15
CA VAL A 18 0.67 -9.21 8.43
C VAL A 18 0.61 -8.25 9.61
N ASN A 19 1.32 -8.57 10.69
CA ASN A 19 1.34 -7.70 11.86
C ASN A 19 1.98 -6.36 11.55
N ALA A 20 3.08 -6.37 10.80
CA ALA A 20 3.75 -5.14 10.43
C ALA A 20 2.88 -4.28 9.53
N PHE A 21 2.17 -4.90 8.59
CA PHE A 21 1.27 -4.18 7.71
C PHE A 21 0.14 -3.53 8.50
N ALA A 22 -0.46 -4.26 9.43
CA ALA A 22 -1.54 -3.72 10.26
C ALA A 22 -1.05 -2.52 11.07
N GLN A 23 0.16 -2.63 11.64
CA GLN A 23 0.76 -1.53 12.39
C GLN A 23 1.02 -0.33 11.48
N ARG A 24 1.51 -0.60 10.27
CA ARG A 24 1.78 0.46 9.30
C ARG A 24 0.50 1.20 8.94
N MET A 25 -0.59 0.46 8.72
CA MET A 25 -1.86 1.09 8.37
C MET A 25 -2.43 1.89 9.53
N ASP A 26 -2.21 1.45 10.76
CA ASP A 26 -2.62 2.21 11.94
C ASP A 26 -1.89 3.55 11.98
N VAL A 27 -0.58 3.54 11.71
CA VAL A 27 0.19 4.78 11.67
C VAL A 27 -0.23 5.65 10.50
N VAL A 28 -0.54 5.04 9.36
CA VAL A 28 -1.05 5.78 8.19
C VAL A 28 -2.34 6.52 8.55
N ALA A 29 -3.22 5.89 9.33
CA ALA A 29 -4.43 6.56 9.79
C ALA A 29 -4.10 7.80 10.62
N ARG A 30 -3.12 7.68 11.51
CA ARG A 30 -2.71 8.81 12.34
C ARG A 30 -2.02 9.90 11.53
N VAL A 31 -1.24 9.51 10.52
CA VAL A 31 -0.62 10.47 9.60
C VAL A 31 -1.71 11.22 8.83
N SER A 32 -2.75 10.51 8.40
CA SER A 32 -3.87 11.13 7.70
C SER A 32 -4.53 12.20 8.57
N GLN A 33 -4.75 11.88 9.85
CA GLN A 33 -5.35 12.84 10.78
C GLN A 33 -4.44 14.06 10.98
N ALA A 34 -3.14 13.83 11.14
CA ALA A 34 -2.19 14.91 11.32
C ALA A 34 -2.14 15.82 10.09
N LYS A 35 -2.15 15.23 8.90
CA LYS A 35 -2.14 16.03 7.67
C LYS A 35 -3.41 16.86 7.54
N LYS A 36 -4.54 16.29 7.91
CA LYS A 36 -5.81 17.00 7.87
C LYS A 36 -5.76 18.21 8.80
N GLU A 37 -5.25 18.03 10.00
CA GLU A 37 -5.16 19.12 10.99
C GLU A 37 -4.22 20.21 10.53
N GLN A 38 -3.18 19.87 9.79
CA GLN A 38 -2.19 20.82 9.30
C GLN A 38 -2.48 21.34 7.91
N GLY A 39 -3.55 20.86 7.28
CA GLY A 39 -3.90 21.30 5.94
C GLY A 39 -2.96 20.79 4.86
N LEU A 40 -2.31 19.65 5.10
CA LEU A 40 -1.35 19.10 4.15
C LEU A 40 -2.00 18.08 3.23
N PRO A 41 -1.51 17.96 1.99
CA PRO A 41 -2.07 16.98 1.04
C PRO A 41 -1.69 15.55 1.40
N THR A 42 -2.50 14.60 0.96
CA THR A 42 -2.24 13.18 1.16
C THR A 42 -0.97 12.75 0.42
N LEU A 43 -0.82 13.20 -0.82
CA LEU A 43 0.32 12.83 -1.64
C LEU A 43 1.55 13.66 -1.29
N ASP A 44 2.66 12.99 -1.04
CA ASP A 44 3.93 13.64 -0.76
C ASP A 44 5.00 12.95 -1.61
N PRO A 45 5.16 13.38 -2.88
CA PRO A 45 6.08 12.71 -3.80
C PRO A 45 7.54 12.70 -3.32
N ALA A 46 7.97 13.78 -2.69
CA ALA A 46 9.36 13.85 -2.23
C ALA A 46 9.62 12.82 -1.14
N ARG A 47 8.68 12.67 -0.20
CA ARG A 47 8.79 11.68 0.86
C ARG A 47 8.80 10.27 0.30
N GLU A 48 7.92 10.00 -0.69
CA GLU A 48 7.84 8.68 -1.29
C GLU A 48 9.13 8.33 -2.03
N ARG A 49 9.68 9.29 -2.79
CA ARG A 49 10.95 9.06 -3.50
C ARG A 49 12.09 8.79 -2.53
N ALA A 50 12.17 9.56 -1.46
CA ALA A 50 13.21 9.37 -0.46
C ALA A 50 13.09 8.00 0.19
N LYS A 51 11.88 7.56 0.49
CA LYS A 51 11.65 6.26 1.11
C LYS A 51 11.99 5.11 0.15
N LEU A 52 11.66 5.26 -1.13
CA LEU A 52 12.01 4.24 -2.11
C LEU A 52 13.52 4.08 -2.22
N ALA A 53 14.26 5.19 -2.22
CA ALA A 53 15.72 5.14 -2.27
C ALA A 53 16.27 4.46 -1.00
N ASP A 54 15.70 4.78 0.15
CA ASP A 54 16.10 4.19 1.42
C ASP A 54 15.88 2.67 1.40
N ILE A 55 14.72 2.22 0.94
CA ILE A 55 14.40 0.80 0.88
C ILE A 55 15.36 0.08 -0.07
N ALA A 56 15.63 0.68 -1.23
CA ALA A 56 16.53 0.08 -2.20
C ALA A 56 17.93 -0.09 -1.60
N SER A 57 18.37 0.88 -0.80
CA SER A 57 19.71 0.82 -0.20
C SER A 57 19.80 -0.22 0.92
N LYS A 58 18.69 -0.62 1.49
CA LYS A 58 18.66 -1.59 2.58
C LYS A 58 18.56 -3.03 2.12
N LEU A 59 18.29 -3.24 0.85
CA LEU A 59 18.11 -4.58 0.29
C LEU A 59 19.34 -5.00 -0.51
N PRO A 60 19.59 -6.32 -0.61
CA PRO A 60 20.59 -6.80 -1.55
C PRO A 60 20.27 -6.31 -2.95
N PRO A 61 21.29 -6.05 -3.80
CA PRO A 61 21.04 -5.50 -5.13
C PRO A 61 20.04 -6.30 -5.96
N GLU A 62 20.07 -7.63 -5.82
CA GLU A 62 19.17 -8.48 -6.60
C GLU A 62 17.71 -8.37 -6.16
N LEU A 63 17.45 -7.82 -4.98
CA LEU A 63 16.09 -7.65 -4.46
C LEU A 63 15.61 -6.20 -4.48
N ALA A 64 16.50 -5.25 -4.77
CA ALA A 64 16.15 -3.83 -4.72
C ALA A 64 14.97 -3.49 -5.62
N GLN A 65 14.94 -4.05 -6.82
CA GLN A 65 13.88 -3.79 -7.78
C GLN A 65 12.52 -4.30 -7.27
N TYR A 66 12.53 -5.47 -6.64
CA TYR A 66 11.31 -6.03 -6.08
C TYR A 66 10.83 -5.22 -4.87
N GLY A 67 11.78 -4.75 -4.06
CA GLY A 67 11.43 -3.86 -2.94
C GLY A 67 10.81 -2.57 -3.42
N TYR A 68 11.36 -2.00 -4.50
CA TYR A 68 10.79 -0.80 -5.11
C TYR A 68 9.32 -1.03 -5.48
N ALA A 69 9.04 -2.16 -6.15
CA ALA A 69 7.68 -2.49 -6.57
C ALA A 69 6.75 -2.65 -5.37
N LEU A 70 7.20 -3.35 -4.34
CA LEU A 70 6.38 -3.58 -3.15
C LEU A 70 6.07 -2.27 -2.44
N TRP A 71 7.07 -1.42 -2.22
CA TRP A 71 6.84 -0.16 -1.52
C TRP A 71 6.02 0.82 -2.34
N SER A 72 6.16 0.81 -3.67
CA SER A 72 5.29 1.61 -4.53
C SER A 72 3.83 1.22 -4.33
N MET A 73 3.56 -0.08 -4.23
CA MET A 73 2.20 -0.57 -3.98
C MET A 73 1.73 -0.17 -2.58
N LEU A 74 2.60 -0.27 -1.58
CA LEU A 74 2.25 0.15 -0.22
C LEU A 74 1.87 1.62 -0.17
N PHE A 75 2.56 2.46 -0.93
CA PHE A 75 2.23 3.88 -0.99
C PHE A 75 0.86 4.09 -1.61
N GLU A 76 0.54 3.37 -2.68
CA GLU A 76 -0.77 3.47 -3.31
C GLU A 76 -1.87 3.03 -2.35
N ILE A 77 -1.65 1.92 -1.66
CA ILE A 77 -2.60 1.42 -0.66
C ILE A 77 -2.79 2.45 0.45
N SER A 78 -1.69 3.02 0.92
CA SER A 78 -1.74 4.02 1.99
C SER A 78 -2.52 5.27 1.58
N ARG A 79 -2.28 5.76 0.37
CA ARG A 79 -3.00 6.92 -0.13
C ARG A 79 -4.49 6.62 -0.28
N GLY A 80 -4.82 5.45 -0.81
CA GLY A 80 -6.22 5.03 -0.94
C GLY A 80 -6.91 4.97 0.41
N TYR A 81 -6.23 4.44 1.41
CA TYR A 81 -6.76 4.34 2.76
C TYR A 81 -6.96 5.73 3.37
N GLN A 82 -5.99 6.62 3.21
CA GLN A 82 -6.10 7.99 3.70
C GLN A 82 -7.25 8.73 3.04
N ASN A 83 -7.41 8.56 1.73
CA ASN A 83 -8.50 9.20 1.00
C ASN A 83 -9.86 8.67 1.44
N ALA A 84 -9.95 7.39 1.77
CA ALA A 84 -11.19 6.80 2.26
C ALA A 84 -11.58 7.37 3.62
N MET A 85 -10.58 7.63 4.48
CA MET A 85 -10.84 8.18 5.80
C MET A 85 -11.08 9.68 5.78
N ASN A 86 -10.44 10.39 4.86
CA ASN A 86 -10.55 11.84 4.75
C ASN A 86 -10.95 12.23 3.34
N PRO A 87 -12.22 11.96 2.94
CA PRO A 87 -12.65 12.26 1.58
C PRO A 87 -12.56 13.76 1.28
N GLN A 88 -12.11 14.07 0.07
CA GLN A 88 -12.01 15.44 -0.39
C GLN A 88 -13.33 15.85 -1.05
N PRO A 89 -14.02 16.88 -0.55
CA PRO A 89 -15.27 17.34 -1.16
C PRO A 89 -14.94 18.20 -2.39
N SER A 90 -14.59 17.57 -3.48
CA SER A 90 -14.14 18.26 -4.68
C SER A 90 -14.65 17.57 -5.92
N ALA A 91 -14.52 18.25 -7.07
CA ALA A 91 -14.90 17.65 -8.34
C ALA A 91 -14.05 16.41 -8.62
N LEU A 92 -12.78 16.46 -8.25
CA LEU A 92 -11.90 15.32 -8.42
C LEU A 92 -12.41 14.10 -7.67
N ARG A 93 -12.88 14.30 -6.45
CA ARG A 93 -13.42 13.20 -5.67
C ARG A 93 -14.62 12.59 -6.37
N LYS A 94 -15.49 13.44 -6.94
CA LYS A 94 -16.67 12.94 -7.68
C LYS A 94 -16.24 12.11 -8.88
N GLU A 95 -15.24 12.54 -9.58
CA GLU A 95 -14.69 11.78 -10.70
C GLU A 95 -14.17 10.43 -10.26
N ILE A 96 -13.46 10.40 -9.15
CA ILE A 96 -12.91 9.17 -8.61
C ILE A 96 -14.03 8.23 -8.20
N GLU A 97 -15.06 8.75 -7.53
CA GLU A 97 -16.19 7.93 -7.12
C GLU A 97 -16.92 7.36 -8.33
N GLY A 98 -17.08 8.18 -9.37
CA GLY A 98 -17.70 7.72 -10.59
C GLY A 98 -16.90 6.61 -11.26
N ALA A 99 -15.59 6.78 -11.30
CA ALA A 99 -14.72 5.76 -11.88
C ALA A 99 -14.78 4.47 -11.06
N MET A 100 -14.79 4.58 -9.75
CA MET A 100 -14.88 3.41 -8.88
C MET A 100 -16.21 2.69 -9.03
N ALA A 101 -17.28 3.45 -9.22
CA ALA A 101 -18.60 2.86 -9.40
C ALA A 101 -18.72 2.12 -10.71
N SER A 102 -18.03 2.59 -11.76
CA SER A 102 -18.09 1.97 -13.07
C SER A 102 -17.04 0.87 -13.26
N THR A 103 -16.05 0.80 -12.36
CA THR A 103 -14.99 -0.17 -12.47
C THR A 103 -15.28 -1.35 -11.55
N PRO A 104 -15.36 -2.58 -12.07
CA PRO A 104 -15.54 -3.74 -11.20
C PRO A 104 -14.39 -3.75 -10.23
N ASN A 105 -14.63 -4.21 -9.04
CA ASN A 105 -13.61 -4.25 -8.07
C ASN A 105 -12.41 -4.97 -8.52
N LEU A 106 -11.34 -4.31 -8.50
CA LEU A 106 -10.08 -4.90 -8.81
C LEU A 106 -9.56 -5.68 -7.66
N PHE A 107 -10.36 -5.77 -6.79
CA PHE A 107 -9.95 -6.46 -5.59
C PHE A 107 -11.02 -7.31 -5.07
N PRO A 108 -10.79 -6.68 -5.65
CA PRO A 108 -11.23 -7.09 -5.33
C PRO A 108 -11.11 -7.54 -4.85
N PRO A 109 -11.60 -7.59 -4.86
CA PRO A 109 -11.58 -7.96 -4.75
C PRO A 109 -11.26 -8.53 -5.03
N SER A 110 -11.35 -8.52 -5.34
CA SER A 110 -11.06 -8.90 -6.05
C SER A 110 -10.40 -9.05 -6.57
N ALA A 111 -10.46 -9.30 -6.62
CA ALA A 111 -10.00 -9.33 -7.38
C ALA A 111 -9.24 -9.42 -7.66
N THR A 112 -9.29 -9.52 -7.66
CA THR A 112 -8.84 -9.44 -8.28
C THR A 112 -8.00 -9.43 -8.52
N VAL A 113 -8.00 -9.56 -8.28
CA VAL A 113 -7.42 -9.43 -8.77
C VAL A 113 -6.86 -9.65 -9.07
N ALA A 114 -6.95 -9.60 -9.00
CA ALA A 114 -6.75 -9.73 -9.54
C ALA A 114 -6.30 -10.13 -10.03
N CYS A 115 -6.40 -10.18 -9.90
CA CYS A 115 -6.35 -10.46 -10.54
C CYS A 115 -6.14 -10.96 -11.08
N GLN A 116 -6.30 -10.96 -11.30
CA GLN A 116 -6.34 -11.42 -11.88
C GLN A 116 -5.65 -11.96 -12.07
N GLY A 117 -5.66 -11.81 -11.47
CA GLY A 117 -5.26 -12.09 -11.52
C GLY A 117 -4.55 -12.44 -11.15
N VAL A 118 -4.64 -12.50 -10.66
CA VAL A 118 -4.37 -12.63 -10.37
C VAL A 118 -4.26 -13.10 -9.97
N GLU A 119 -4.42 -13.39 -9.64
CA GLU A 119 -4.83 -13.70 -9.45
C GLU A 119 -4.69 -14.12 -9.43
#